data_4e09222227504d6a65197da4294697dc
#
_entry.id   4e09222227504d6a65197da4294697dc
#
_cell.length_a   1.000
_cell.length_b   1.000
_cell.length_c   1.000
_cell.angle_alpha   90.00
_cell.angle_beta   90.00
_cell.angle_gamma   90.00
#
_symmetry.space_group_name_H-M   'P 1'
#
loop_
_entity.id
_entity.type
_entity.pdbx_description
1 polymer ?
#
loop_
_entity_poly.entity_id
_entity_poly.type
_entity_poly.pdbx_seq_one_letter_code
_entity_poly.pdbx_strand_id
1 'polypeptide(L)'
;MVELLKPVRGGFLRPFGCGWFIREYLLGKGPYDSSKIGPDVGAPQADIFHEYKTALMKATAVDRATRVEEKRARREKRPINPDNIEKLAERYLGRMPYKAQGCRSHSFVVYFSTIQRLGWVEATGREEPSTFQEHYPPGPPRRYYRLTDAGWLASDTAWANPHQALYG
;
A
#
# COMPACT_ATOMS: atom_id res chain seq x y z
N MET A 1 -18.31 -4.44 15.44
CA MET A 1 -18.00 -3.29 14.60
C MET A 1 -16.47 -3.19 14.54
N VAL A 2 -15.90 -3.49 13.39
CA VAL A 2 -14.45 -3.36 13.20
C VAL A 2 -14.16 -1.87 13.20
N GLU A 3 -13.48 -1.40 14.24
CA GLU A 3 -12.93 -0.06 14.23
C GLU A 3 -11.98 0.03 13.04
N LEU A 4 -12.39 0.77 12.02
CA LEU A 4 -11.51 1.09 10.90
C LEU A 4 -10.35 1.89 11.48
N LEU A 5 -9.24 1.22 11.74
CA LEU A 5 -8.00 1.88 12.12
C LEU A 5 -7.74 2.98 11.09
N LYS A 6 -7.74 4.21 11.54
CA LYS A 6 -7.43 5.34 10.66
C LYS A 6 -6.04 5.10 10.07
N PRO A 7 -5.89 5.11 8.73
CA PRO A 7 -4.60 4.91 8.13
C PRO A 7 -3.58 5.90 8.69
N VAL A 8 -2.43 5.40 9.09
CA VAL A 8 -1.32 6.26 9.47
C VAL A 8 -0.81 6.95 8.21
N ARG A 9 -0.89 8.27 8.17
CA ARG A 9 -0.40 9.03 7.03
C ARG A 9 1.10 8.78 6.85
N GLY A 10 1.48 8.38 5.66
CA GLY A 10 2.88 8.30 5.26
C GLY A 10 3.33 9.61 4.64
N GLY A 11 4.59 9.99 4.82
CA GLY A 11 5.29 11.09 4.19
C GLY A 11 4.46 12.30 3.75
N PHE A 12 5.08 13.22 3.10
CA PHE A 12 4.41 14.44 2.65
C PHE A 12 3.28 14.12 1.64
N LEU A 13 2.01 14.41 2.00
CA LEU A 13 0.82 14.32 1.15
C LEU A 13 0.33 12.91 0.80
N ARG A 14 0.84 11.86 1.42
CA ARG A 14 0.34 10.51 1.16
C ARG A 14 -0.85 10.18 2.07
N PRO A 15 -1.93 9.60 1.53
CA PRO A 15 -3.09 9.19 2.33
C PRO A 15 -2.75 8.15 3.40
N PHE A 16 -1.78 7.27 3.13
CA PHE A 16 -1.29 6.28 4.08
C PHE A 16 0.18 5.94 3.79
N GLY A 17 0.87 5.43 4.80
CA GLY A 17 2.27 5.05 4.70
C GLY A 17 2.47 3.66 4.11
N CYS A 18 3.65 3.45 3.54
CA CYS A 18 4.06 2.16 2.97
C CYS A 18 4.03 1.05 4.03
N GLY A 19 4.56 1.32 5.21
CA GLY A 19 4.60 0.33 6.30
C GLY A 19 3.22 -0.09 6.77
N TRP A 20 2.35 0.88 7.00
CA TRP A 20 0.96 0.61 7.35
C TRP A 20 0.30 -0.29 6.30
N PHE A 21 0.48 0.04 5.02
CA PHE A 21 -0.11 -0.74 3.92
C PHE A 21 0.43 -2.17 3.89
N ILE A 22 1.74 -2.36 3.98
CA ILE A 22 2.35 -3.70 3.93
C ILE A 22 1.80 -4.57 5.06
N ARG A 23 1.76 -4.03 6.27
CA ARG A 23 1.26 -4.76 7.43
C ARG A 23 -0.21 -5.16 7.25
N GLU A 24 -1.07 -4.21 6.90
CA GLU A 24 -2.49 -4.48 6.72
C GLU A 24 -2.76 -5.43 5.55
N TYR A 25 -2.04 -5.26 4.46
CA TYR A 25 -2.16 -6.12 3.29
C TYR A 25 -1.81 -7.57 3.63
N LEU A 26 -0.71 -7.79 4.32
CA LEU A 26 -0.27 -9.14 4.72
C LEU A 26 -1.16 -9.76 5.80
N LEU A 27 -1.90 -8.94 6.54
CA LEU A 27 -2.93 -9.42 7.47
C LEU A 27 -4.27 -9.71 6.79
N GLY A 28 -4.40 -9.42 5.51
CA GLY A 28 -5.66 -9.53 4.80
C GLY A 28 -6.68 -8.43 5.15
N LYS A 29 -6.22 -7.33 5.71
CA LYS A 29 -7.07 -6.21 6.19
C LYS A 29 -6.82 -4.90 5.46
N GLY A 30 -6.00 -4.92 4.42
CA GLY A 30 -5.62 -3.72 3.70
C GLY A 30 -6.81 -3.01 3.03
N PRO A 31 -6.65 -1.74 2.65
CA PRO A 31 -7.69 -1.03 1.91
C PRO A 31 -7.92 -1.69 0.56
N TYR A 32 -9.11 -1.48 0.01
CA TYR A 32 -9.46 -1.91 -1.36
C TYR A 32 -9.44 -3.42 -1.61
N ASP A 33 -9.98 -4.17 -0.66
CA ASP A 33 -10.30 -5.60 -0.86
C ASP A 33 -9.09 -6.52 -1.01
N SER A 34 -8.03 -6.23 -0.28
CA SER A 34 -6.89 -7.14 -0.15
C SER A 34 -7.18 -8.32 0.79
N SER A 35 -8.44 -8.49 1.20
CA SER A 35 -8.91 -9.54 2.10
C SER A 35 -8.75 -10.97 1.57
N LYS A 36 -8.37 -11.13 0.30
CA LYS A 36 -8.15 -12.44 -0.32
C LYS A 36 -6.85 -13.12 0.07
N ILE A 37 -5.98 -12.40 0.76
CA ILE A 37 -4.69 -12.93 1.17
C ILE A 37 -4.79 -13.40 2.61
N GLY A 38 -4.71 -14.71 2.81
CA GLY A 38 -4.62 -15.26 4.15
C GLY A 38 -3.28 -14.91 4.80
N PRO A 39 -3.24 -14.67 6.12
CA PRO A 39 -2.01 -14.32 6.81
C PRO A 39 -0.88 -15.35 6.64
N ASP A 40 -1.23 -16.61 6.48
CA ASP A 40 -0.25 -17.69 6.30
C ASP A 40 0.21 -17.85 4.84
N VAL A 41 -0.58 -17.40 3.89
CA VAL A 41 -0.27 -17.51 2.46
C VAL A 41 0.76 -16.47 2.04
N GLY A 42 0.60 -15.25 2.49
CA GLY A 42 1.48 -14.16 2.13
C GLY A 42 1.35 -13.71 0.67
N ALA A 43 2.32 -12.94 0.21
CA ALA A 43 2.36 -12.42 -1.16
C ALA A 43 3.79 -12.14 -1.62
N PRO A 44 4.05 -12.19 -2.94
CA PRO A 44 5.32 -11.75 -3.48
C PRO A 44 5.55 -10.26 -3.30
N GLN A 45 6.81 -9.87 -3.12
CA GLN A 45 7.21 -8.46 -2.96
C GLN A 45 6.69 -7.57 -4.09
N ALA A 46 6.79 -8.03 -5.34
CA ALA A 46 6.33 -7.25 -6.50
C ALA A 46 4.82 -7.02 -6.48
N ASP A 47 4.05 -8.01 -6.03
CA ASP A 47 2.59 -7.88 -5.91
C ASP A 47 2.23 -6.90 -4.80
N ILE A 48 2.91 -6.95 -3.66
CA ILE A 48 2.71 -6.01 -2.56
C ILE A 48 2.98 -4.58 -3.04
N PHE A 49 4.06 -4.38 -3.79
CA PHE A 49 4.39 -3.06 -4.37
C PHE A 49 3.32 -2.57 -5.33
N HIS A 50 2.88 -3.44 -6.24
CA HIS A 50 1.85 -3.10 -7.23
C HIS A 50 0.53 -2.74 -6.53
N GLU A 51 0.10 -3.51 -5.54
CA GLU A 51 -1.11 -3.25 -4.78
C GLU A 51 -1.00 -1.95 -3.97
N TYR A 52 0.15 -1.71 -3.35
CA TYR A 52 0.40 -0.45 -2.64
C TYR A 52 0.27 0.74 -3.58
N LYS A 53 0.90 0.67 -4.74
CA LYS A 53 0.86 1.73 -5.72
C LYS A 53 -0.54 2.00 -6.23
N THR A 54 -1.29 0.94 -6.54
CA THR A 54 -2.68 1.02 -7.00
C THR A 54 -3.58 1.62 -5.91
N ALA A 55 -3.45 1.17 -4.68
CA ALA A 55 -4.22 1.68 -3.55
C ALA A 55 -3.90 3.16 -3.27
N LEU A 56 -2.63 3.53 -3.36
CA LEU A 56 -2.19 4.91 -3.17
C LEU A 56 -2.76 5.84 -4.24
N MET A 57 -2.81 5.39 -5.50
CA MET A 57 -3.42 6.14 -6.59
C MET A 57 -4.90 6.39 -6.34
N LYS A 58 -5.64 5.35 -6.00
CA LYS A 58 -7.08 5.44 -5.71
C LYS A 58 -7.35 6.37 -4.54
N ALA A 59 -6.60 6.22 -3.45
CA ALA A 59 -6.76 7.05 -2.26
C ALA A 59 -6.42 8.52 -2.55
N THR A 60 -5.40 8.79 -3.33
CA THR A 60 -5.02 10.15 -3.74
C THR A 60 -6.12 10.79 -4.59
N ALA A 61 -6.68 10.03 -5.54
CA ALA A 61 -7.77 10.50 -6.38
C ALA A 61 -9.02 10.83 -5.55
N VAL A 62 -9.39 9.98 -4.61
CA VAL A 62 -10.54 10.19 -3.71
C VAL A 62 -10.30 11.39 -2.80
N ASP A 63 -9.13 11.53 -2.22
CA ASP A 63 -8.79 12.66 -1.34
C ASP A 63 -8.89 14.00 -2.09
N ARG A 64 -8.36 14.05 -3.30
CA ARG A 64 -8.45 15.22 -4.16
C ARG A 64 -9.90 15.54 -4.54
N ALA A 65 -10.66 14.53 -4.93
CA ALA A 65 -12.07 14.68 -5.29
C ALA A 65 -12.90 15.17 -4.09
N THR A 66 -12.63 14.66 -2.91
CA THR A 66 -13.30 15.06 -1.67
C THR A 66 -13.05 16.54 -1.37
N ARG A 67 -11.82 17.00 -1.49
CA ARG A 67 -11.48 18.43 -1.28
C ARG A 67 -12.19 19.34 -2.26
N VAL A 68 -12.28 18.95 -3.53
CA VAL A 68 -12.97 19.72 -4.55
C VAL A 68 -14.47 19.79 -4.26
N GLU A 69 -15.09 18.65 -3.91
CA GLU A 69 -16.52 18.61 -3.58
C GLU A 69 -16.84 19.42 -2.32
N GLU A 70 -16.01 19.32 -1.29
CA GLU A 70 -16.18 20.13 -0.07
C GLU A 70 -16.20 21.63 -0.36
N LYS A 71 -15.30 22.10 -1.20
CA LYS A 71 -15.25 23.51 -1.61
C LYS A 71 -16.48 23.92 -2.39
N ARG A 72 -16.92 23.07 -3.33
CA ARG A 72 -18.13 23.35 -4.13
C ARG A 72 -19.38 23.36 -3.27
N ALA A 73 -19.53 22.37 -2.39
CA ALA A 73 -20.67 22.30 -1.48
C ALA A 73 -20.75 23.51 -0.56
N ARG A 74 -19.61 23.96 -0.04
CA ARG A 74 -19.54 25.15 0.82
C ARG A 74 -19.93 26.42 0.05
N ARG A 75 -19.44 26.56 -1.18
CA ARG A 75 -19.75 27.72 -2.05
C ARG A 75 -21.20 27.74 -2.45
N GLU A 76 -21.79 26.57 -2.75
CA GLU A 76 -23.18 26.43 -3.18
C GLU A 76 -24.15 26.28 -2.00
N LYS A 77 -23.63 26.29 -0.76
CA LYS A 77 -24.42 26.14 0.49
C LYS A 77 -25.31 24.89 0.47
N ARG A 78 -24.76 23.78 0.05
CA ARG A 78 -25.43 22.47 0.00
C ARG A 78 -24.62 21.40 0.72
N PRO A 79 -25.20 20.23 1.06
CA PRO A 79 -24.44 19.14 1.62
C PRO A 79 -23.47 18.53 0.59
N ILE A 80 -22.45 17.87 1.10
CA ILE A 80 -21.50 17.12 0.27
C ILE A 80 -22.22 15.97 -0.41
N ASN A 81 -22.01 15.84 -1.72
CA ASN A 81 -22.59 14.76 -2.51
C ASN A 81 -21.58 13.66 -2.79
N PRO A 82 -21.72 12.46 -2.20
CA PRO A 82 -20.79 11.35 -2.45
C PRO A 82 -20.67 10.94 -3.93
N ASP A 83 -21.75 11.07 -4.71
CA ASP A 83 -21.73 10.74 -6.14
C ASP A 83 -20.78 11.64 -6.93
N ASN A 84 -20.69 12.92 -6.55
CA ASN A 84 -19.76 13.86 -7.16
C ASN A 84 -18.31 13.48 -6.84
N ILE A 85 -18.05 13.03 -5.62
CA ILE A 85 -16.72 12.56 -5.20
C ILE A 85 -16.32 11.34 -6.03
N GLU A 86 -17.21 10.37 -6.19
CA GLU A 86 -16.96 9.17 -6.98
C GLU A 86 -16.63 9.49 -8.45
N LYS A 87 -17.44 10.32 -9.09
CA LYS A 87 -17.22 10.73 -10.47
C LYS A 87 -15.91 11.50 -10.67
N LEU A 88 -15.60 12.41 -9.75
CA LEU A 88 -14.35 13.17 -9.80
C LEU A 88 -13.15 12.27 -9.58
N ALA A 89 -13.24 11.34 -8.62
CA ALA A 89 -12.16 10.40 -8.33
C ALA A 89 -11.85 9.51 -9.53
N GLU A 90 -12.87 8.97 -10.20
CA GLU A 90 -12.70 8.20 -11.43
C GLU A 90 -11.99 9.01 -12.52
N ARG A 91 -12.39 10.27 -12.69
CA ARG A 91 -11.78 11.17 -13.68
C ARG A 91 -10.31 11.43 -13.35
N TYR A 92 -9.99 11.71 -12.10
CA TYR A 92 -8.61 11.96 -11.67
C TYR A 92 -7.75 10.71 -11.82
N LEU A 93 -8.28 9.56 -11.44
CA LEU A 93 -7.58 8.28 -11.56
C LEU A 93 -7.25 7.97 -13.02
N GLY A 94 -8.18 8.19 -13.95
CA GLY A 94 -7.97 7.98 -15.38
C GLY A 94 -6.93 8.90 -16.01
N ARG A 95 -6.68 10.06 -15.41
CA ARG A 95 -5.70 11.04 -15.90
C ARG A 95 -4.35 10.98 -15.17
N MET A 96 -4.26 10.21 -14.12
CA MET A 96 -3.05 10.15 -13.28
C MET A 96 -1.95 9.38 -14.00
N PRO A 97 -0.81 10.00 -14.33
CA PRO A 97 0.29 9.27 -14.96
C PRO A 97 0.88 8.27 -13.98
N TYR A 98 1.21 7.10 -14.48
CA TYR A 98 1.80 6.02 -13.67
C TYR A 98 3.07 6.48 -12.94
N LYS A 99 3.85 7.37 -13.55
CA LYS A 99 5.09 7.90 -12.96
C LYS A 99 4.87 8.90 -11.81
N ALA A 100 3.67 9.49 -11.71
CA ALA A 100 3.39 10.55 -10.73
C ALA A 100 2.87 10.03 -9.38
N GLN A 101 3.00 8.73 -9.11
CA GLN A 101 2.29 8.07 -8.01
C GLN A 101 3.04 8.01 -6.69
N GLY A 102 4.08 8.80 -6.54
CA GLY A 102 4.68 9.06 -5.22
C GLY A 102 5.46 7.91 -4.57
N CYS A 103 5.55 6.74 -5.20
CA CYS A 103 6.37 5.64 -4.70
C CYS A 103 7.22 5.04 -5.81
N ARG A 104 8.52 5.10 -5.64
CA ARG A 104 9.47 4.53 -6.58
C ARG A 104 9.76 3.08 -6.21
N SER A 105 9.89 2.21 -7.23
CA SER A 105 10.25 0.80 -7.05
C SER A 105 11.51 0.64 -6.20
N HIS A 106 12.55 1.44 -6.47
CA HIS A 106 13.80 1.37 -5.72
C HIS A 106 13.60 1.67 -4.22
N SER A 107 12.84 2.70 -3.89
CA SER A 107 12.55 3.05 -2.49
C SER A 107 11.78 1.93 -1.79
N PHE A 108 10.85 1.31 -2.48
CA PHE A 108 10.10 0.17 -1.95
C PHE A 108 11.01 -1.03 -1.68
N VAL A 109 11.92 -1.35 -2.60
CA VAL A 109 12.87 -2.46 -2.45
C VAL A 109 13.77 -2.25 -1.23
N VAL A 110 14.29 -1.04 -1.04
CA VAL A 110 15.11 -0.69 0.13
C VAL A 110 14.29 -0.82 1.43
N TYR A 111 13.08 -0.31 1.43
CA TYR A 111 12.17 -0.43 2.57
C TYR A 111 11.88 -1.89 2.90
N PHE A 112 11.54 -2.69 1.90
CA PHE A 112 11.22 -4.11 2.10
C PHE A 112 12.43 -4.90 2.61
N SER A 113 13.63 -4.61 2.09
CA SER A 113 14.89 -5.19 2.59
C SER A 113 15.09 -4.88 4.08
N THR A 114 14.79 -3.67 4.51
CA THR A 114 14.93 -3.26 5.91
C THR A 114 13.97 -4.04 6.81
N ILE A 115 12.70 -4.18 6.40
CA ILE A 115 11.74 -4.94 7.22
C ILE A 115 12.05 -6.45 7.25
N GLN A 116 12.69 -6.97 6.21
CA GLN A 116 13.21 -8.34 6.23
C GLN A 116 14.34 -8.49 7.25
N ARG A 117 15.28 -7.55 7.29
CA ARG A 117 16.39 -7.55 8.26
C ARG A 117 15.88 -7.42 9.69
N LEU A 118 14.81 -6.68 9.92
CA LEU A 118 14.16 -6.58 11.22
C LEU A 118 13.44 -7.88 11.62
N GLY A 119 13.27 -8.81 10.69
CA GLY A 119 12.53 -10.03 10.94
C GLY A 119 11.01 -9.82 11.02
N TRP A 120 10.50 -8.74 10.46
CA TRP A 120 9.05 -8.46 10.47
C TRP A 120 8.30 -9.20 9.39
N VAL A 121 8.98 -9.58 8.32
CA VAL A 121 8.47 -10.44 7.27
C VAL A 121 9.44 -11.59 7.03
N GLU A 122 8.90 -12.74 6.61
CA GLU A 122 9.70 -13.91 6.30
C GLU A 122 9.17 -14.60 5.05
N ALA A 123 10.06 -15.31 4.34
CA ALA A 123 9.65 -16.14 3.22
C ALA A 123 8.83 -17.34 3.74
N THR A 124 7.72 -17.63 3.06
CA THR A 124 6.84 -18.78 3.41
C THR A 124 7.39 -20.11 2.94
N GLY A 125 8.38 -20.10 2.04
CA GLY A 125 8.85 -21.29 1.34
C GLY A 125 8.16 -21.53 0.01
N ARG A 126 7.06 -20.83 -0.27
CA ARG A 126 6.37 -20.89 -1.56
C ARG A 126 7.08 -20.00 -2.57
N GLU A 127 7.32 -20.55 -3.74
CA GLU A 127 7.90 -19.83 -4.86
C GLU A 127 7.09 -20.08 -6.12
N GLU A 128 7.07 -19.10 -7.00
CA GLU A 128 6.47 -19.19 -8.32
C GLU A 128 7.50 -18.85 -9.38
N PRO A 129 7.40 -19.43 -10.57
CA PRO A 129 8.22 -18.99 -11.71
C PRO A 129 8.02 -17.52 -11.98
N SER A 130 9.08 -16.82 -12.36
CA SER A 130 8.99 -15.42 -12.76
C SER A 130 8.02 -15.26 -13.93
N THR A 131 7.22 -14.18 -13.92
CA THR A 131 6.35 -13.83 -15.05
C THR A 131 7.13 -13.51 -16.32
N PHE A 132 8.45 -13.31 -16.22
CA PHE A 132 9.36 -13.05 -17.34
C PHE A 132 10.11 -14.29 -17.79
N GLN A 133 9.59 -15.49 -17.50
CA GLN A 133 10.25 -16.74 -17.92
C GLN A 133 10.34 -16.93 -19.45
N GLU A 134 9.47 -16.26 -20.19
CA GLU A 134 9.52 -16.29 -21.66
C GLU A 134 10.74 -15.54 -22.21
N HIS A 135 11.39 -14.72 -21.40
CA HIS A 135 12.62 -14.02 -21.75
C HIS A 135 13.83 -14.79 -21.26
N TYR A 136 14.86 -14.81 -22.06
CA TYR A 136 16.10 -15.48 -21.71
C TYR A 136 17.16 -14.45 -21.31
N PRO A 137 17.87 -14.60 -20.18
CA PRO A 137 17.68 -15.63 -19.17
C PRO A 137 16.41 -15.40 -18.32
N PRO A 138 15.80 -16.46 -17.82
CA PRO A 138 14.64 -16.31 -16.97
C PRO A 138 14.98 -15.55 -15.68
N GLY A 139 14.06 -14.72 -15.22
CA GLY A 139 14.24 -13.98 -13.98
C GLY A 139 14.22 -14.91 -12.74
N PRO A 140 14.64 -14.40 -11.58
CA PRO A 140 14.58 -15.18 -10.34
C PRO A 140 13.14 -15.53 -10.00
N PRO A 141 12.89 -16.68 -9.32
CA PRO A 141 11.54 -17.07 -8.91
C PRO A 141 10.94 -16.03 -7.96
N ARG A 142 9.61 -15.89 -8.00
CA ARG A 142 8.86 -15.02 -7.11
C ARG A 142 8.68 -15.74 -5.78
N ARG A 143 9.14 -15.13 -4.69
CA ARG A 143 9.01 -15.67 -3.33
C ARG A 143 7.84 -15.02 -2.62
N TYR A 144 7.07 -15.82 -1.89
CA TYR A 144 5.99 -15.34 -1.03
C TYR A 144 6.52 -15.00 0.34
N TYR A 145 6.06 -13.86 0.86
CA TYR A 145 6.41 -13.35 2.19
C TYR A 145 5.18 -13.20 3.05
N ARG A 146 5.33 -13.47 4.34
CA ARG A 146 4.28 -13.27 5.34
C ARG A 146 4.83 -12.48 6.53
N LEU A 147 3.91 -11.91 7.33
CA LEU A 147 4.28 -11.28 8.60
C LEU A 147 4.76 -12.34 9.59
N THR A 148 5.78 -11.97 10.36
CA THR A 148 6.20 -12.72 11.55
C THR A 148 5.47 -12.18 12.79
N ASP A 149 5.59 -12.88 13.92
CA ASP A 149 5.10 -12.38 15.20
C ASP A 149 5.75 -11.04 15.57
N ALA A 150 7.04 -10.89 15.30
CA ALA A 150 7.76 -9.63 15.51
C ALA A 150 7.17 -8.49 14.67
N GLY A 151 6.81 -8.76 13.42
CA GLY A 151 6.16 -7.76 12.56
C GLY A 151 4.76 -7.40 13.04
N TRP A 152 4.01 -8.39 13.53
CA TRP A 152 2.70 -8.18 14.11
C TRP A 152 2.77 -7.28 15.36
N LEU A 153 3.75 -7.52 16.23
CA LEU A 153 3.89 -6.82 17.50
C LEU A 153 4.58 -5.45 17.38
N ALA A 154 5.25 -5.18 16.27
CA ALA A 154 5.94 -3.91 16.07
C ALA A 154 4.94 -2.74 16.05
N SER A 155 5.33 -1.63 16.68
CA SER A 155 4.48 -0.45 16.79
C SER A 155 4.26 0.25 15.44
N ASP A 156 3.19 1.04 15.35
CA ASP A 156 2.93 1.88 14.18
C ASP A 156 4.10 2.83 13.90
N THR A 157 4.69 3.38 14.93
CA THR A 157 5.86 4.27 14.82
C THR A 157 7.06 3.53 14.21
N ALA A 158 7.31 2.29 14.63
CA ALA A 158 8.38 1.47 14.06
C ALA A 158 8.12 1.17 12.58
N TRP A 159 6.89 0.79 12.23
CA TRP A 159 6.51 0.55 10.84
C TRP A 159 6.58 1.80 9.97
N ALA A 160 6.38 2.98 10.54
CA ALA A 160 6.51 4.25 9.81
C ALA A 160 7.96 4.59 9.48
N ASN A 161 8.92 4.11 10.29
CA ASN A 161 10.34 4.36 10.07
C ASN A 161 11.18 3.13 10.44
N PRO A 162 11.13 2.08 9.62
CA PRO A 162 11.86 0.84 9.90
C PRO A 162 13.38 1.02 9.90
N HIS A 163 13.89 1.96 9.12
CA HIS A 163 15.32 2.27 9.12
C HIS A 163 15.82 2.69 10.51
N GLN A 164 15.06 3.57 11.17
CA GLN A 164 15.37 3.98 12.54
C GLN A 164 15.24 2.80 13.51
N ALA A 165 14.26 1.94 13.34
CA ALA A 165 14.09 0.76 14.16
C ALA A 165 15.26 -0.21 14.05
N LEU A 166 15.89 -0.29 12.87
CA LEU A 166 17.02 -1.17 12.61
C LEU A 166 18.35 -0.58 13.06
N TYR A 167 18.57 0.72 12.84
CA TYR A 167 19.88 1.37 13.06
C TYR A 167 19.91 2.38 14.20
N GLY A 168 18.75 2.76 14.67
CA GLY A 168 18.60 3.76 15.73
C GLY A 168 18.76 3.22 17.09
#